data_07584237a7b1aa4fd1af94bf84ff6589
#
_entry.id   07584237a7b1aa4fd1af94bf84ff6589
#
_cell.length_a   1.000
_cell.length_b   1.000
_cell.length_c   1.000
_cell.angle_alpha   90.00
_cell.angle_beta   90.00
_cell.angle_gamma   90.00
#
_symmetry.space_group_name_H-M   'P 1'
#
loop_
_entity.id
_entity.type
_entity.pdbx_description
1 polymer ?
#
loop_
_entity_poly.entity_id
_entity_poly.type
_entity_poly.pdbx_seq_one_letter_code
_entity_poly.pdbx_strand_id
1 'polypeptide(L)'
;MTNFLVVIEDNRGSVHRMSKEAIAGAQNLDGNVTALVLGANAESLAQELSSIDIDKTLIVNHDMVSTYNSDGYTEVVSKVIQSIDPDVVIAGHSYQTRDFMPRVSARLDIPFISDVTMVKGDNYTKQVLNAKLNCTISSSSEKKILSFQSACFSEEDMQSGSSNSQTIDIDLDSSTSRSISEEPFQESASEIDLESADLIVSVGRGIEKEENTSIAFDLASVLNAEVSASRPVVDAGWLPSSRQVGSSGSTVSPKLYFSLGVSGAIQHVVGMKGSKNILAINKDPDAPIFEIADYAVIGDVLEIVPKLIEALSEK
;
A
#
# COMPACT_ATOMS: atom_id res chain seq x y z
N MET A 1 24.05 -4.91 15.41
CA MET A 1 23.25 -4.10 14.51
C MET A 1 22.28 -5.06 13.84
N THR A 2 21.00 -4.76 13.79
CA THR A 2 19.97 -5.66 13.22
C THR A 2 20.09 -5.70 11.71
N ASN A 3 20.06 -6.87 11.11
CA ASN A 3 20.10 -7.04 9.65
C ASN A 3 18.67 -7.22 9.12
N PHE A 4 18.22 -6.25 8.35
CA PHE A 4 16.91 -6.27 7.71
C PHE A 4 17.00 -6.77 6.27
N LEU A 5 16.07 -7.64 5.89
CA LEU A 5 15.78 -7.97 4.49
C LEU A 5 14.44 -7.36 4.12
N VAL A 6 14.44 -6.38 3.21
CA VAL A 6 13.21 -5.77 2.69
C VAL A 6 12.87 -6.38 1.36
N VAL A 7 11.71 -7.06 1.29
CA VAL A 7 11.22 -7.67 0.04
C VAL A 7 10.45 -6.60 -0.74
N ILE A 8 10.92 -6.33 -1.95
CA ILE A 8 10.41 -5.26 -2.81
C ILE A 8 9.36 -5.83 -3.77
N GLU A 9 8.24 -5.17 -3.86
CA GLU A 9 7.16 -5.47 -4.79
C GLU A 9 7.27 -4.59 -6.04
N ASP A 10 7.06 -5.21 -7.21
CA ASP A 10 7.00 -4.53 -8.49
C ASP A 10 5.60 -3.96 -8.74
N ASN A 11 5.53 -2.67 -9.00
CA ASN A 11 4.34 -2.02 -9.53
C ASN A 11 4.59 -1.59 -10.99
N ARG A 12 4.39 -2.52 -11.92
CA ARG A 12 4.51 -2.29 -13.39
C ARG A 12 5.85 -1.68 -13.82
N GLY A 13 6.93 -2.18 -13.25
CA GLY A 13 8.30 -1.74 -13.55
C GLY A 13 8.83 -0.63 -12.66
N SER A 14 8.09 -0.22 -11.64
CA SER A 14 8.49 0.74 -10.60
C SER A 14 8.41 0.09 -9.22
N VAL A 15 9.15 0.61 -8.26
CA VAL A 15 9.06 0.14 -6.87
C VAL A 15 7.70 0.52 -6.28
N HIS A 16 6.97 -0.49 -5.80
CA HIS A 16 5.68 -0.26 -5.16
C HIS A 16 5.81 0.68 -3.95
N ARG A 17 4.86 1.61 -3.77
CA ARG A 17 4.89 2.60 -2.68
C ARG A 17 5.09 1.96 -1.31
N MET A 18 4.33 0.90 -0.99
CA MET A 18 4.45 0.21 0.30
C MET A 18 5.83 -0.43 0.50
N SER A 19 6.56 -0.75 -0.57
CA SER A 19 7.95 -1.19 -0.48
C SER A 19 8.89 -0.05 -0.12
N LYS A 20 8.65 1.16 -0.64
CA LYS A 20 9.37 2.38 -0.23
C LYS A 20 9.12 2.70 1.24
N GLU A 21 7.86 2.63 1.68
CA GLU A 21 7.48 2.76 3.10
C GLU A 21 8.17 1.70 3.97
N ALA A 22 8.30 0.46 3.48
CA ALA A 22 8.99 -0.62 4.17
C ALA A 22 10.50 -0.38 4.31
N ILE A 23 11.14 0.19 3.28
CA ILE A 23 12.55 0.63 3.34
C ILE A 23 12.72 1.73 4.38
N ALA A 24 11.88 2.78 4.33
CA ALA A 24 11.90 3.86 5.31
C ALA A 24 11.73 3.33 6.74
N GLY A 25 10.84 2.35 6.92
CA GLY A 25 10.64 1.67 8.19
C GLY A 25 11.87 0.91 8.67
N ALA A 26 12.55 0.17 7.78
CA ALA A 26 13.78 -0.54 8.11
C ALA A 26 14.91 0.43 8.51
N GLN A 27 15.07 1.52 7.78
CA GLN A 27 16.04 2.57 8.09
C GLN A 27 15.77 3.25 9.44
N ASN A 28 14.48 3.48 9.76
CA ASN A 28 14.06 4.11 11.03
C ASN A 28 14.27 3.18 12.25
N LEU A 29 14.31 1.86 12.02
CA LEU A 29 14.57 0.86 13.06
C LEU A 29 16.06 0.61 13.36
N ASP A 30 16.97 1.37 12.74
CA ASP A 30 18.39 1.45 13.05
C ASP A 30 19.15 0.14 12.82
N GLY A 31 19.27 -0.26 11.53
CA GLY A 31 20.02 -1.47 11.16
C GLY A 31 20.51 -1.48 9.73
N ASN A 32 21.22 -2.54 9.36
CA ASN A 32 21.68 -2.75 7.99
C ASN A 32 20.52 -3.18 7.11
N VAL A 33 20.30 -2.50 5.98
CA VAL A 33 19.18 -2.76 5.08
C VAL A 33 19.67 -3.47 3.83
N THR A 34 19.15 -4.67 3.57
CA THR A 34 19.31 -5.36 2.29
C THR A 34 17.94 -5.38 1.60
N ALA A 35 17.85 -4.86 0.38
CA ALA A 35 16.66 -4.98 -0.44
C ALA A 35 16.72 -6.24 -1.31
N LEU A 36 15.59 -6.89 -1.52
CA LEU A 36 15.43 -8.03 -2.42
C LEU A 36 14.43 -7.69 -3.51
N VAL A 37 14.90 -7.64 -4.75
CA VAL A 37 14.07 -7.42 -5.93
C VAL A 37 13.97 -8.72 -6.74
N LEU A 38 12.75 -9.04 -7.20
CA LEU A 38 12.41 -10.29 -7.86
C LEU A 38 11.69 -10.00 -9.18
N GLY A 39 11.86 -10.90 -10.14
CA GLY A 39 11.04 -10.91 -11.35
C GLY A 39 11.67 -10.26 -12.57
N ALA A 40 10.88 -10.13 -13.63
CA ALA A 40 11.34 -9.62 -14.92
C ALA A 40 11.85 -8.17 -14.87
N ASN A 41 11.32 -7.35 -13.97
CA ASN A 41 11.70 -5.94 -13.81
C ASN A 41 12.75 -5.72 -12.70
N ALA A 42 13.34 -6.77 -12.14
CA ALA A 42 14.21 -6.68 -10.96
C ALA A 42 15.42 -5.73 -11.16
N GLU A 43 15.99 -5.66 -12.37
CA GLU A 43 17.10 -4.74 -12.69
C GLU A 43 16.64 -3.27 -12.69
N SER A 44 15.44 -2.99 -13.24
CA SER A 44 14.84 -1.65 -13.23
C SER A 44 14.54 -1.18 -11.81
N LEU A 45 13.97 -2.06 -10.99
CA LEU A 45 13.70 -1.77 -9.58
C LEU A 45 14.99 -1.52 -8.80
N ALA A 46 16.03 -2.32 -9.03
CA ALA A 46 17.33 -2.10 -8.41
C ALA A 46 17.99 -0.77 -8.83
N GLN A 47 17.79 -0.36 -10.09
CA GLN A 47 18.26 0.94 -10.58
C GLN A 47 17.51 2.10 -9.89
N GLU A 48 16.19 2.00 -9.69
CA GLU A 48 15.40 2.99 -8.94
C GLU A 48 15.91 3.13 -7.51
N LEU A 49 16.28 2.03 -6.86
CA LEU A 49 16.80 2.00 -5.49
C LEU A 49 18.26 2.47 -5.37
N SER A 50 18.97 2.70 -6.47
CA SER A 50 20.41 3.01 -6.44
C SER A 50 20.80 4.28 -5.70
N SER A 51 19.87 5.24 -5.55
CA SER A 51 20.05 6.52 -4.85
C SER A 51 19.53 6.53 -3.40
N ILE A 52 19.14 5.38 -2.90
CA ILE A 52 18.62 5.21 -1.53
C ILE A 52 19.71 4.60 -0.65
N ASP A 53 19.76 4.97 0.62
CA ASP A 53 20.72 4.43 1.59
C ASP A 53 20.34 2.98 1.96
N ILE A 54 20.84 2.05 1.17
CA ILE A 54 20.63 0.60 1.30
C ILE A 54 22.01 -0.06 1.17
N ASP A 55 22.40 -0.88 2.14
CA ASP A 55 23.71 -1.55 2.13
C ASP A 55 23.92 -2.41 0.88
N LYS A 56 22.84 -3.11 0.47
CA LYS A 56 22.88 -3.99 -0.69
C LYS A 56 21.49 -4.19 -1.29
N THR A 57 21.40 -4.21 -2.62
CA THR A 57 20.23 -4.66 -3.37
C THR A 57 20.52 -5.99 -4.04
N LEU A 58 19.82 -7.05 -3.62
CA LEU A 58 19.91 -8.38 -4.21
C LEU A 58 18.90 -8.51 -5.35
N ILE A 59 19.38 -8.93 -6.50
CA ILE A 59 18.57 -9.16 -7.70
C ILE A 59 18.43 -10.65 -7.93
N VAL A 60 17.20 -11.14 -8.03
CA VAL A 60 16.88 -12.50 -8.47
C VAL A 60 16.08 -12.43 -9.76
N ASN A 61 16.71 -12.83 -10.85
CA ASN A 61 16.06 -12.94 -12.15
C ASN A 61 15.98 -14.44 -12.52
N HIS A 62 14.79 -15.01 -12.38
CA HIS A 62 14.55 -16.42 -12.65
C HIS A 62 13.15 -16.60 -13.25
N ASP A 63 12.99 -17.54 -14.18
CA ASP A 63 11.73 -17.78 -14.89
C ASP A 63 10.54 -18.05 -13.95
N MET A 64 10.78 -18.73 -12.83
CA MET A 64 9.73 -19.01 -11.82
C MET A 64 9.14 -17.77 -11.14
N VAL A 65 9.81 -16.62 -11.24
CA VAL A 65 9.38 -15.36 -10.63
C VAL A 65 9.26 -14.23 -11.64
N SER A 66 9.42 -14.52 -12.94
CA SER A 66 9.26 -13.53 -14.02
C SER A 66 7.88 -12.89 -14.02
N THR A 67 6.85 -13.70 -13.76
CA THR A 67 5.49 -13.27 -13.45
C THR A 67 5.17 -13.74 -12.04
N TYR A 68 4.50 -12.90 -11.25
CA TYR A 68 4.18 -13.27 -9.87
C TYR A 68 3.41 -14.60 -9.80
N ASN A 69 3.91 -15.50 -8.99
CA ASN A 69 3.16 -16.64 -8.48
C ASN A 69 3.61 -16.97 -7.05
N SER A 70 2.66 -17.36 -6.22
CA SER A 70 2.92 -17.56 -4.79
C SER A 70 3.89 -18.67 -4.47
N ASP A 71 3.95 -19.72 -5.28
CA ASP A 71 4.87 -20.86 -5.07
C ASP A 71 6.32 -20.44 -5.37
N GLY A 72 6.56 -19.77 -6.51
CA GLY A 72 7.88 -19.26 -6.90
C GLY A 72 8.41 -18.21 -5.92
N TYR A 73 7.59 -17.23 -5.56
CA TYR A 73 7.97 -16.21 -4.58
C TYR A 73 8.27 -16.82 -3.21
N THR A 74 7.46 -17.79 -2.75
CA THR A 74 7.71 -18.51 -1.50
C THR A 74 9.05 -19.24 -1.53
N GLU A 75 9.37 -19.93 -2.64
CA GLU A 75 10.61 -20.67 -2.79
C GLU A 75 11.82 -19.74 -2.78
N VAL A 76 11.81 -18.73 -3.66
CA VAL A 76 12.92 -17.76 -3.78
C VAL A 76 13.17 -17.03 -2.46
N VAL A 77 12.14 -16.42 -1.88
CA VAL A 77 12.28 -15.64 -0.64
C VAL A 77 12.76 -16.54 0.50
N SER A 78 12.26 -17.76 0.61
CA SER A 78 12.73 -18.70 1.63
C SER A 78 14.21 -19.03 1.48
N LYS A 79 14.69 -19.29 0.26
CA LYS A 79 16.11 -19.60 -0.01
C LYS A 79 17.01 -18.38 0.23
N VAL A 80 16.57 -17.18 -0.16
CA VAL A 80 17.31 -15.96 0.14
C VAL A 80 17.45 -15.75 1.64
N ILE A 81 16.35 -15.88 2.41
CA ILE A 81 16.40 -15.79 3.88
C ILE A 81 17.38 -16.80 4.47
N GLN A 82 17.37 -18.03 4.02
CA GLN A 82 18.31 -19.05 4.48
C GLN A 82 19.77 -18.75 4.12
N SER A 83 20.01 -18.12 2.98
CA SER A 83 21.36 -17.80 2.49
C SER A 83 22.00 -16.61 3.19
N ILE A 84 21.22 -15.53 3.44
CA ILE A 84 21.77 -14.28 4.01
C ILE A 84 21.51 -14.15 5.51
N ASP A 85 20.65 -15.00 6.05
CA ASP A 85 20.35 -15.15 7.48
C ASP A 85 19.97 -13.82 8.18
N PRO A 86 18.95 -13.07 7.69
CA PRO A 86 18.57 -11.78 8.28
C PRO A 86 17.89 -11.99 9.65
N ASP A 87 17.99 -10.98 10.51
CA ASP A 87 17.30 -10.96 11.81
C ASP A 87 15.80 -10.67 11.62
N VAL A 88 15.48 -9.76 10.70
CA VAL A 88 14.10 -9.35 10.42
C VAL A 88 13.86 -9.24 8.92
N VAL A 89 12.79 -9.88 8.45
CA VAL A 89 12.29 -9.72 7.08
C VAL A 89 11.13 -8.74 7.08
N ILE A 90 11.15 -7.75 6.19
CA ILE A 90 10.13 -6.70 6.11
C ILE A 90 9.53 -6.66 4.70
N ALA A 91 8.22 -6.41 4.61
CA ALA A 91 7.53 -6.13 3.35
C ALA A 91 6.37 -5.16 3.58
N GLY A 92 5.87 -4.49 2.53
CA GLY A 92 4.59 -3.82 2.58
C GLY A 92 3.44 -4.83 2.76
N HIS A 93 2.35 -4.48 3.44
CA HIS A 93 1.21 -5.39 3.65
C HIS A 93 0.25 -5.38 2.45
N SER A 94 0.78 -5.63 1.25
CA SER A 94 0.04 -5.73 0.00
C SER A 94 -0.73 -7.04 -0.13
N TYR A 95 -1.57 -7.16 -1.16
CA TYR A 95 -2.23 -8.42 -1.51
C TYR A 95 -1.21 -9.51 -1.86
N GLN A 96 -0.13 -9.16 -2.57
CA GLN A 96 0.94 -10.08 -2.92
C GLN A 96 1.66 -10.60 -1.67
N THR A 97 2.06 -9.72 -0.77
CA THR A 97 2.69 -10.11 0.51
C THR A 97 1.78 -11.01 1.35
N ARG A 98 0.49 -10.74 1.39
CA ARG A 98 -0.50 -11.54 2.13
C ARG A 98 -0.67 -12.95 1.56
N ASP A 99 -0.38 -13.16 0.27
CA ASP A 99 -0.49 -14.47 -0.37
C ASP A 99 0.75 -15.34 -0.11
N PHE A 100 1.97 -14.84 -0.34
CA PHE A 100 3.15 -15.69 -0.25
C PHE A 100 3.87 -15.66 1.12
N MET A 101 3.88 -14.55 1.84
CA MET A 101 4.67 -14.41 3.07
C MET A 101 4.24 -15.34 4.22
N PRO A 102 2.94 -15.64 4.42
CA PRO A 102 2.53 -16.68 5.39
C PRO A 102 3.10 -18.05 5.08
N ARG A 103 3.30 -18.38 3.79
CA ARG A 103 3.90 -19.66 3.35
C ARG A 103 5.41 -19.68 3.65
N VAL A 104 6.11 -18.55 3.45
CA VAL A 104 7.51 -18.37 3.85
C VAL A 104 7.66 -18.57 5.36
N SER A 105 6.82 -17.92 6.14
CA SER A 105 6.77 -18.05 7.61
C SER A 105 6.61 -19.51 8.04
N ALA A 106 5.62 -20.19 7.50
CA ALA A 106 5.35 -21.60 7.84
C ALA A 106 6.49 -22.55 7.39
N ARG A 107 7.13 -22.26 6.25
CA ARG A 107 8.22 -23.09 5.73
C ARG A 107 9.50 -22.97 6.56
N LEU A 108 9.79 -21.77 7.06
CA LEU A 108 11.01 -21.48 7.80
C LEU A 108 10.82 -21.53 9.33
N ASP A 109 9.59 -21.73 9.78
CA ASP A 109 9.21 -21.68 11.21
C ASP A 109 9.60 -20.31 11.86
N ILE A 110 9.43 -19.22 11.12
CA ILE A 110 9.70 -17.85 11.56
C ILE A 110 8.35 -17.14 11.79
N PRO A 111 8.09 -16.53 12.97
CA PRO A 111 6.83 -15.86 13.22
C PRO A 111 6.58 -14.68 12.28
N PHE A 112 5.37 -14.59 11.74
CA PHE A 112 4.92 -13.50 10.88
C PHE A 112 3.94 -12.59 11.61
N ILE A 113 4.37 -11.35 11.87
CA ILE A 113 3.53 -10.29 12.45
C ILE A 113 3.06 -9.40 11.31
N SER A 114 1.84 -9.62 10.87
CA SER A 114 1.25 -8.96 9.70
C SER A 114 0.50 -7.69 10.06
N ASP A 115 0.41 -6.76 9.09
CA ASP A 115 -0.45 -5.57 9.17
C ASP A 115 -0.08 -4.63 10.33
N VAL A 116 1.22 -4.40 10.50
CA VAL A 116 1.76 -3.55 11.56
C VAL A 116 1.53 -2.09 11.23
N THR A 117 0.94 -1.36 12.16
CA THR A 117 0.65 0.09 12.04
C THR A 117 1.59 0.95 12.87
N MET A 118 2.31 0.35 13.83
CA MET A 118 3.27 1.06 14.67
C MET A 118 4.30 0.08 15.23
N VAL A 119 5.55 0.51 15.28
CA VAL A 119 6.65 -0.22 15.91
C VAL A 119 7.20 0.62 17.07
N LYS A 120 7.37 0.00 18.24
CA LYS A 120 7.99 0.63 19.40
C LYS A 120 8.88 -0.38 20.13
N GLY A 121 10.18 -0.35 19.84
CA GLY A 121 11.11 -1.40 20.25
C GLY A 121 10.63 -2.75 19.71
N ASP A 122 10.56 -3.78 20.55
CA ASP A 122 10.05 -5.11 20.17
C ASP A 122 8.52 -5.25 20.25
N ASN A 123 7.80 -4.15 20.34
CA ASN A 123 6.34 -4.14 20.34
C ASN A 123 5.79 -3.68 18.99
N TYR A 124 4.95 -4.50 18.42
CA TYR A 124 4.32 -4.30 17.12
C TYR A 124 2.82 -4.11 17.31
N THR A 125 2.30 -2.95 16.97
CA THR A 125 0.86 -2.67 17.06
C THR A 125 0.20 -2.94 15.74
N LYS A 126 -0.93 -3.62 15.77
CA LYS A 126 -1.80 -3.82 14.62
C LYS A 126 -3.26 -3.57 14.99
N GLN A 127 -4.07 -3.26 13.99
CA GLN A 127 -5.49 -3.09 14.19
C GLN A 127 -6.24 -4.41 14.01
N VAL A 128 -7.24 -4.63 14.85
CA VAL A 128 -8.09 -5.82 14.80
C VAL A 128 -9.57 -5.42 14.92
N LEU A 129 -10.47 -6.31 14.53
CA LEU A 129 -11.93 -6.09 14.57
C LEU A 129 -12.34 -4.83 13.77
N ASN A 130 -11.91 -4.71 12.52
CA ASN A 130 -12.16 -3.54 11.66
C ASN A 130 -11.70 -2.23 12.33
N ALA A 131 -10.46 -2.21 12.79
CA ALA A 131 -9.80 -1.08 13.46
C ALA A 131 -10.46 -0.58 14.77
N LYS A 132 -11.39 -1.36 15.36
CA LYS A 132 -12.01 -1.02 16.65
C LYS A 132 -11.06 -1.17 17.83
N LEU A 133 -10.06 -2.03 17.71
CA LEU A 133 -9.08 -2.29 18.75
C LEU A 133 -7.65 -2.26 18.17
N ASN A 134 -6.72 -1.74 18.95
CA ASN A 134 -5.29 -1.90 18.72
C ASN A 134 -4.77 -3.06 19.55
N CYS A 135 -4.12 -4.01 18.90
CA CYS A 135 -3.47 -5.14 19.54
C CYS A 135 -1.95 -4.94 19.47
N THR A 136 -1.28 -4.94 20.61
CA THR A 136 0.19 -4.91 20.68
C THR A 136 0.70 -6.32 20.85
N ILE A 137 1.60 -6.72 19.97
CA ILE A 137 2.22 -8.05 19.91
C ILE A 137 3.71 -7.89 20.17
N SER A 138 4.29 -8.76 20.97
CA SER A 138 5.74 -8.95 21.09
C SER A 138 6.11 -10.38 20.70
N SER A 139 7.31 -10.56 20.20
CA SER A 139 7.83 -11.89 19.86
C SER A 139 9.14 -12.12 20.57
N SER A 140 9.28 -13.26 21.24
CA SER A 140 10.54 -13.72 21.84
C SER A 140 11.45 -14.42 20.82
N SER A 141 11.02 -14.58 19.58
CA SER A 141 11.84 -15.17 18.51
C SER A 141 12.96 -14.20 18.12
N GLU A 142 14.17 -14.72 17.95
CA GLU A 142 15.31 -13.95 17.45
C GLU A 142 15.04 -13.45 16.02
N LYS A 143 14.40 -14.30 15.19
CA LYS A 143 14.00 -13.96 13.82
C LYS A 143 12.51 -13.71 13.74
N LYS A 144 12.12 -12.76 12.89
CA LYS A 144 10.72 -12.43 12.65
C LYS A 144 10.49 -11.88 11.25
N ILE A 145 9.28 -12.05 10.78
CA ILE A 145 8.80 -11.45 9.53
C ILE A 145 7.76 -10.39 9.90
N LEU A 146 7.86 -9.21 9.33
CA LEU A 146 6.94 -8.10 9.54
C LEU A 146 6.33 -7.68 8.20
N SER A 147 5.06 -7.32 8.19
CA SER A 147 4.53 -6.53 7.08
C SER A 147 3.90 -5.25 7.61
N PHE A 148 4.26 -4.12 6.99
CA PHE A 148 3.79 -2.81 7.40
C PHE A 148 2.52 -2.44 6.63
N GLN A 149 1.49 -2.00 7.35
CA GLN A 149 0.32 -1.38 6.76
C GLN A 149 0.76 -0.11 6.02
N SER A 150 0.08 0.23 4.94
CA SER A 150 0.31 1.49 4.23
C SER A 150 0.26 2.68 5.20
N ALA A 151 1.18 3.62 5.03
CA ALA A 151 1.40 4.77 5.90
C ALA A 151 1.81 4.44 7.36
N CYS A 152 2.28 3.23 7.65
CA CYS A 152 2.98 2.95 8.91
C CYS A 152 4.27 3.77 9.03
N PHE A 153 4.97 3.91 7.92
CA PHE A 153 6.09 4.82 7.71
C PHE A 153 5.84 5.64 6.45
N SER A 154 6.46 6.81 6.32
CA SER A 154 6.35 7.64 5.11
C SER A 154 7.47 7.32 4.14
N GLU A 155 7.18 7.21 2.85
CA GLU A 155 8.22 7.13 1.82
C GLU A 155 9.09 8.40 1.76
N GLU A 156 8.55 9.54 2.23
CA GLU A 156 9.28 10.80 2.33
C GLU A 156 10.43 10.73 3.38
N ASP A 157 10.34 9.77 4.32
CA ASP A 157 11.36 9.56 5.37
C ASP A 157 12.51 8.66 4.90
N MET A 158 12.45 8.13 3.66
CA MET A 158 13.56 7.37 3.10
C MET A 158 14.84 8.20 3.05
N GLN A 159 15.92 7.61 3.55
CA GLN A 159 17.23 8.25 3.55
C GLN A 159 17.89 8.10 2.17
N SER A 160 18.33 9.23 1.61
CA SER A 160 19.10 9.24 0.37
C SER A 160 20.53 8.77 0.62
N GLY A 161 21.08 8.02 -0.31
CA GLY A 161 22.43 7.47 -0.18
C GLY A 161 22.86 6.76 -1.45
N SER A 162 23.36 5.56 -1.32
CA SER A 162 23.73 4.71 -2.45
C SER A 162 23.46 3.24 -2.12
N SER A 163 23.08 2.47 -3.13
CA SER A 163 22.95 1.02 -3.02
C SER A 163 23.80 0.32 -4.07
N ASN A 164 24.48 -0.75 -3.66
CA ASN A 164 25.21 -1.63 -4.56
C ASN A 164 24.32 -2.83 -4.93
N SER A 165 24.04 -2.99 -6.21
CA SER A 165 23.26 -4.12 -6.71
C SER A 165 24.13 -5.36 -6.92
N GLN A 166 23.64 -6.52 -6.57
CA GLN A 166 24.25 -7.81 -6.80
C GLN A 166 23.21 -8.81 -7.27
N THR A 167 23.41 -9.37 -8.47
CA THR A 167 22.62 -10.52 -8.92
C THR A 167 23.06 -11.76 -8.16
N ILE A 168 22.10 -12.47 -7.63
CA ILE A 168 22.32 -13.75 -6.97
C ILE A 168 21.63 -14.86 -7.76
N ASP A 169 22.37 -15.94 -7.98
CA ASP A 169 21.84 -17.16 -8.58
C ASP A 169 21.32 -18.06 -7.48
N ILE A 170 20.08 -18.52 -7.63
CA ILE A 170 19.41 -19.39 -6.67
C ILE A 170 19.02 -20.66 -7.41
N ASP A 171 19.54 -21.79 -6.95
CA ASP A 171 19.14 -23.10 -7.46
C ASP A 171 17.68 -23.38 -7.09
N LEU A 172 16.79 -23.27 -8.07
CA LEU A 172 15.35 -23.45 -7.93
C LEU A 172 14.90 -24.71 -8.67
N ASP A 173 14.18 -25.55 -7.96
CA ASP A 173 13.50 -26.70 -8.57
C ASP A 173 12.15 -26.22 -9.15
N SER A 174 12.08 -26.10 -10.48
CA SER A 174 10.85 -25.71 -11.18
C SER A 174 9.67 -26.66 -10.94
N SER A 175 9.92 -27.88 -10.47
CA SER A 175 8.85 -28.83 -10.13
C SER A 175 8.09 -28.45 -8.85
N THR A 176 8.59 -27.49 -8.07
CA THR A 176 7.93 -27.01 -6.84
C THR A 176 6.78 -26.06 -7.12
N SER A 177 6.75 -25.40 -8.30
CA SER A 177 5.63 -24.54 -8.69
C SER A 177 4.47 -25.40 -9.20
N ARG A 178 3.34 -25.30 -8.51
CA ARG A 178 2.08 -25.99 -8.86
C ARG A 178 1.11 -25.12 -9.65
N SER A 179 1.41 -23.83 -9.73
CA SER A 179 0.63 -22.84 -10.44
C SER A 179 1.48 -22.15 -11.50
N ILE A 180 0.84 -21.80 -12.60
CA ILE A 180 1.43 -20.97 -13.65
C ILE A 180 0.55 -19.74 -13.71
N SER A 181 1.16 -18.57 -13.54
CA SER A 181 0.45 -17.31 -13.74
C SER A 181 0.41 -16.99 -15.22
N GLU A 182 -0.76 -16.60 -15.70
CA GLU A 182 -0.92 -16.00 -17.02
C GLU A 182 -0.45 -14.54 -16.98
N GLU A 183 -0.22 -13.94 -18.15
CA GLU A 183 0.09 -12.53 -18.25
C GLU A 183 -1.02 -11.69 -17.61
N PRO A 184 -0.67 -10.66 -16.82
CA PRO A 184 -1.65 -9.77 -16.25
C PRO A 184 -2.51 -9.12 -17.35
N PHE A 185 -3.82 -9.15 -17.17
CA PHE A 185 -4.73 -8.48 -18.09
C PHE A 185 -5.43 -7.30 -17.40
N GLN A 186 -5.67 -6.25 -18.14
CA GLN A 186 -6.47 -5.12 -17.68
C GLN A 186 -7.91 -5.29 -18.18
N GLU A 187 -8.89 -5.31 -17.29
CA GLU A 187 -10.31 -5.35 -17.67
C GLU A 187 -10.74 -4.08 -18.41
N SER A 188 -10.08 -2.97 -18.19
CA SER A 188 -10.29 -1.72 -18.91
C SER A 188 -9.00 -0.93 -19.07
N ALA A 189 -8.87 -0.18 -20.19
CA ALA A 189 -7.72 0.70 -20.44
C ALA A 189 -7.60 1.88 -19.41
N SER A 190 -8.57 2.03 -18.53
CA SER A 190 -8.66 3.05 -17.49
C SER A 190 -8.46 2.47 -16.08
N GLU A 191 -7.61 1.47 -15.94
CA GLU A 191 -7.28 0.95 -14.60
C GLU A 191 -6.55 2.02 -13.80
N ILE A 192 -7.23 2.42 -12.73
CA ILE A 192 -6.81 3.50 -11.85
C ILE A 192 -6.04 2.88 -10.71
N ASP A 193 -4.83 3.33 -10.52
CA ASP A 193 -4.03 2.98 -9.37
C ASP A 193 -4.31 3.95 -8.22
N LEU A 194 -5.34 3.63 -7.43
CA LEU A 194 -5.69 4.43 -6.26
C LEU A 194 -4.63 4.35 -5.15
N GLU A 195 -3.86 3.27 -5.10
CA GLU A 195 -2.90 3.03 -4.01
C GLU A 195 -1.66 3.92 -4.15
N SER A 196 -1.31 4.28 -5.39
CA SER A 196 -0.19 5.18 -5.69
C SER A 196 -0.59 6.66 -5.83
N ALA A 197 -1.90 6.97 -5.80
CA ALA A 197 -2.38 8.33 -6.02
C ALA A 197 -2.01 9.29 -4.89
N ASP A 198 -1.39 10.43 -5.25
CA ASP A 198 -1.06 11.51 -4.30
C ASP A 198 -2.30 12.27 -3.80
N LEU A 199 -3.28 12.45 -4.66
CA LEU A 199 -4.53 13.16 -4.39
C LEU A 199 -5.72 12.29 -4.78
N ILE A 200 -6.69 12.16 -3.89
CA ILE A 200 -7.92 11.40 -4.14
C ILE A 200 -9.15 12.24 -3.85
N VAL A 201 -10.10 12.21 -4.78
CA VAL A 201 -11.46 12.75 -4.62
C VAL A 201 -12.43 11.59 -4.48
N SER A 202 -12.95 11.38 -3.28
CA SER A 202 -13.82 10.25 -2.96
C SER A 202 -15.28 10.64 -2.89
N VAL A 203 -16.13 9.83 -3.51
CA VAL A 203 -17.57 10.07 -3.60
C VAL A 203 -18.33 9.15 -2.67
N GLY A 204 -19.22 9.76 -1.86
CA GLY A 204 -20.20 9.04 -1.04
C GLY A 204 -21.62 9.20 -1.58
N ARG A 205 -22.59 8.47 -0.99
CA ARG A 205 -24.02 8.60 -1.35
C ARG A 205 -24.59 10.00 -1.15
N GLY A 206 -23.92 10.85 -0.40
CA GLY A 206 -24.33 12.24 -0.18
C GLY A 206 -24.35 13.11 -1.44
N ILE A 207 -23.80 12.62 -2.57
CA ILE A 207 -23.96 13.26 -3.88
C ILE A 207 -25.33 13.01 -4.52
N GLU A 208 -26.17 12.15 -3.92
CA GLU A 208 -27.60 11.88 -4.22
C GLU A 208 -27.88 11.07 -5.47
N LYS A 209 -27.18 11.27 -6.59
CA LYS A 209 -27.44 10.65 -7.91
C LYS A 209 -26.17 10.33 -8.66
N GLU A 210 -26.27 9.37 -9.59
CA GLU A 210 -25.19 8.97 -10.48
C GLU A 210 -24.64 10.15 -11.29
N GLU A 211 -25.55 10.97 -11.89
CA GLU A 211 -25.14 12.09 -12.74
C GLU A 211 -24.25 13.10 -11.99
N ASN A 212 -24.41 13.20 -10.68
CA ASN A 212 -23.64 14.11 -9.85
C ASN A 212 -22.19 13.61 -9.61
N THR A 213 -21.85 12.38 -10.01
CA THR A 213 -20.46 11.89 -9.94
C THR A 213 -19.53 12.72 -10.80
N SER A 214 -20.04 13.35 -11.88
CA SER A 214 -19.26 14.24 -12.76
C SER A 214 -18.53 15.33 -12.00
N ILE A 215 -19.13 15.86 -10.93
CA ILE A 215 -18.54 16.94 -10.12
C ILE A 215 -17.23 16.51 -9.43
N ALA A 216 -17.12 15.22 -9.09
CA ALA A 216 -15.88 14.68 -8.53
C ALA A 216 -14.80 14.52 -9.60
N PHE A 217 -15.17 14.16 -10.82
CA PHE A 217 -14.24 14.10 -11.94
C PHE A 217 -13.76 15.49 -12.36
N ASP A 218 -14.63 16.48 -12.35
CA ASP A 218 -14.28 17.86 -12.64
C ASP A 218 -13.29 18.41 -11.60
N LEU A 219 -13.54 18.16 -10.31
CA LEU A 219 -12.61 18.54 -9.25
C LEU A 219 -11.27 17.79 -9.37
N ALA A 220 -11.33 16.50 -9.61
CA ALA A 220 -10.15 15.65 -9.77
C ALA A 220 -9.28 16.11 -10.96
N SER A 221 -9.92 16.50 -12.07
CA SER A 221 -9.22 17.05 -13.25
C SER A 221 -8.43 18.31 -12.92
N VAL A 222 -9.02 19.25 -12.17
CA VAL A 222 -8.35 20.50 -11.76
C VAL A 222 -7.19 20.23 -10.80
N LEU A 223 -7.33 19.22 -9.95
CA LEU A 223 -6.34 18.86 -8.94
C LEU A 223 -5.28 17.88 -9.42
N ASN A 224 -5.43 17.31 -10.61
CA ASN A 224 -4.68 16.14 -11.07
C ASN A 224 -4.77 14.98 -10.06
N ALA A 225 -5.99 14.67 -9.64
CA ALA A 225 -6.31 13.68 -8.61
C ALA A 225 -7.03 12.47 -9.22
N GLU A 226 -7.02 11.35 -8.50
CA GLU A 226 -7.84 10.18 -8.84
C GLU A 226 -9.20 10.24 -8.15
N VAL A 227 -10.23 9.67 -8.84
CA VAL A 227 -11.58 9.59 -8.27
C VAL A 227 -11.79 8.22 -7.65
N SER A 228 -12.20 8.19 -6.39
CA SER A 228 -12.60 6.97 -5.69
C SER A 228 -14.05 7.03 -5.22
N ALA A 229 -14.54 5.90 -4.70
CA ALA A 229 -15.91 5.79 -4.22
C ALA A 229 -16.01 5.01 -2.91
N SER A 230 -17.03 5.33 -2.13
CA SER A 230 -17.46 4.47 -1.04
C SER A 230 -18.26 3.28 -1.57
N ARG A 231 -18.25 2.16 -0.84
CA ARG A 231 -18.98 0.95 -1.22
C ARG A 231 -20.46 1.19 -1.62
N PRO A 232 -21.25 2.01 -0.91
CA PRO A 232 -22.63 2.25 -1.32
C PRO A 232 -22.81 2.91 -2.70
N VAL A 233 -21.80 3.62 -3.19
CA VAL A 233 -21.79 4.20 -4.55
C VAL A 233 -21.52 3.12 -5.59
N VAL A 234 -20.60 2.21 -5.29
CA VAL A 234 -20.28 1.06 -6.15
C VAL A 234 -21.43 0.06 -6.16
N ASP A 235 -22.03 -0.27 -5.00
CA ASP A 235 -23.19 -1.16 -4.91
C ASP A 235 -24.39 -0.60 -5.68
N ALA A 236 -24.52 0.74 -5.81
CA ALA A 236 -25.54 1.38 -6.64
C ALA A 236 -25.19 1.40 -8.15
N GLY A 237 -24.01 0.93 -8.55
CA GLY A 237 -23.54 0.90 -9.93
C GLY A 237 -23.11 2.25 -10.50
N TRP A 238 -22.96 3.29 -9.66
CA TRP A 238 -22.57 4.64 -10.12
C TRP A 238 -21.12 4.74 -10.51
N LEU A 239 -20.26 3.95 -9.87
CA LEU A 239 -18.83 3.84 -10.20
C LEU A 239 -18.38 2.36 -10.12
N PRO A 240 -17.38 1.95 -10.90
CA PRO A 240 -16.92 0.57 -10.92
C PRO A 240 -16.21 0.18 -9.60
N SER A 241 -16.14 -1.12 -9.34
CA SER A 241 -15.51 -1.68 -8.12
C SER A 241 -14.02 -1.35 -8.00
N SER A 242 -13.31 -1.13 -9.10
CA SER A 242 -11.92 -0.69 -9.13
C SER A 242 -11.67 0.67 -8.45
N ARG A 243 -12.73 1.48 -8.28
CA ARG A 243 -12.67 2.77 -7.58
C ARG A 243 -13.04 2.68 -6.10
N GLN A 244 -13.36 1.49 -5.60
CA GLN A 244 -13.83 1.35 -4.23
C GLN A 244 -12.68 1.49 -3.22
N VAL A 245 -12.87 2.38 -2.23
CA VAL A 245 -11.99 2.52 -1.06
C VAL A 245 -12.69 2.01 0.20
N GLY A 246 -11.97 1.24 1.00
CA GLY A 246 -12.47 0.71 2.26
C GLY A 246 -11.98 -0.72 2.54
N SER A 247 -12.51 -1.34 3.59
CA SER A 247 -12.10 -2.69 4.04
C SER A 247 -12.33 -3.81 3.01
N SER A 248 -13.19 -3.59 2.02
CA SER A 248 -13.49 -4.52 0.92
C SER A 248 -13.10 -3.95 -0.46
N GLY A 249 -12.28 -2.92 -0.49
CA GLY A 249 -11.71 -2.29 -1.67
C GLY A 249 -10.26 -1.89 -1.41
N SER A 250 -9.75 -0.93 -2.18
CA SER A 250 -8.37 -0.44 -2.02
C SER A 250 -8.17 0.25 -0.67
N THR A 251 -6.97 0.11 -0.12
CA THR A 251 -6.49 0.90 1.01
C THR A 251 -5.52 1.94 0.48
N VAL A 252 -5.81 3.22 0.76
CA VAL A 252 -5.10 4.36 0.19
C VAL A 252 -4.54 5.27 1.28
N SER A 253 -3.45 5.96 0.97
CA SER A 253 -2.82 6.93 1.88
C SER A 253 -2.28 8.14 1.11
N PRO A 254 -3.16 8.89 0.40
CA PRO A 254 -2.76 10.07 -0.36
C PRO A 254 -2.28 11.21 0.54
N LYS A 255 -1.58 12.18 -0.05
CA LYS A 255 -1.23 13.45 0.61
C LYS A 255 -2.49 14.25 0.98
N LEU A 256 -3.55 14.15 0.17
CA LEU A 256 -4.83 14.79 0.45
C LEU A 256 -6.00 13.91 -0.06
N TYR A 257 -6.95 13.67 0.81
CA TYR A 257 -8.17 12.94 0.54
C TYR A 257 -9.38 13.87 0.65
N PHE A 258 -10.03 14.15 -0.48
CA PHE A 258 -11.31 14.85 -0.50
C PHE A 258 -12.47 13.87 -0.29
N SER A 259 -13.24 14.05 0.75
CA SER A 259 -14.39 13.22 1.09
C SER A 259 -15.67 13.96 0.77
N LEU A 260 -16.32 13.66 -0.35
CA LEU A 260 -17.51 14.33 -0.87
C LEU A 260 -18.77 13.52 -0.54
N GLY A 261 -19.53 13.94 0.47
CA GLY A 261 -20.77 13.30 0.88
C GLY A 261 -20.60 11.86 1.40
N VAL A 262 -19.41 11.51 1.91
CA VAL A 262 -19.13 10.23 2.58
C VAL A 262 -19.51 10.35 4.04
N SER A 263 -20.17 9.34 4.60
CA SER A 263 -20.61 9.36 5.99
C SER A 263 -19.50 9.13 7.02
N GLY A 264 -18.41 8.44 6.64
CA GLY A 264 -17.36 8.05 7.58
C GLY A 264 -17.64 6.73 8.30
N ALA A 265 -18.40 5.84 7.68
CA ALA A 265 -18.54 4.47 8.20
C ALA A 265 -17.16 3.81 8.37
N ILE A 266 -16.97 3.06 9.46
CA ILE A 266 -15.68 2.46 9.84
C ILE A 266 -15.05 1.68 8.69
N GLN A 267 -15.87 0.96 7.90
CA GLN A 267 -15.40 0.17 6.76
C GLN A 267 -14.76 1.03 5.66
N HIS A 268 -15.22 2.27 5.48
CA HIS A 268 -14.61 3.22 4.55
C HIS A 268 -13.35 3.85 5.17
N VAL A 269 -13.46 4.28 6.42
CA VAL A 269 -12.38 4.94 7.16
C VAL A 269 -11.11 4.07 7.22
N VAL A 270 -11.25 2.77 7.44
CA VAL A 270 -10.11 1.83 7.44
C VAL A 270 -9.32 1.89 6.15
N GLY A 271 -9.97 2.13 5.01
CA GLY A 271 -9.30 2.21 3.71
C GLY A 271 -8.63 3.54 3.41
N MET A 272 -8.88 4.62 4.18
CA MET A 272 -8.34 5.94 3.83
C MET A 272 -7.74 6.73 5.01
N LYS A 273 -7.83 6.23 6.23
CA LYS A 273 -7.32 6.91 7.43
C LYS A 273 -5.81 7.15 7.44
N GLY A 274 -5.05 6.45 6.58
CA GLY A 274 -3.63 6.70 6.34
C GLY A 274 -3.34 7.95 5.53
N SER A 275 -4.37 8.67 5.04
CA SER A 275 -4.20 9.92 4.32
C SER A 275 -3.53 10.97 5.19
N LYS A 276 -2.59 11.74 4.61
CA LYS A 276 -1.83 12.78 5.34
C LYS A 276 -2.74 13.95 5.78
N ASN A 277 -3.71 14.31 4.91
CA ASN A 277 -4.74 15.30 5.21
C ASN A 277 -6.08 14.80 4.67
N ILE A 278 -7.15 15.06 5.40
CA ILE A 278 -8.52 14.72 5.03
C ILE A 278 -9.37 15.98 5.03
N LEU A 279 -9.93 16.32 3.86
CA LEU A 279 -10.93 17.38 3.74
C LEU A 279 -12.28 16.73 3.50
N ALA A 280 -13.22 16.91 4.41
CA ALA A 280 -14.56 16.35 4.33
C ALA A 280 -15.64 17.41 4.11
N ILE A 281 -16.52 17.16 3.13
CA ILE A 281 -17.71 17.97 2.88
C ILE A 281 -18.93 17.08 3.07
N ASN A 282 -19.80 17.44 3.99
CA ASN A 282 -21.04 16.72 4.26
C ASN A 282 -22.14 17.67 4.75
N LYS A 283 -23.39 17.40 4.38
CA LYS A 283 -24.57 18.13 4.85
C LYS A 283 -24.87 17.86 6.34
N ASP A 284 -24.59 16.63 6.80
CA ASP A 284 -24.83 16.19 8.16
C ASP A 284 -23.67 16.65 9.06
N PRO A 285 -23.92 17.57 10.01
CA PRO A 285 -22.87 18.06 10.91
C PRO A 285 -22.36 16.97 11.86
N ASP A 286 -23.14 15.90 12.09
CA ASP A 286 -22.80 14.79 12.97
C ASP A 286 -22.20 13.60 12.19
N ALA A 287 -21.87 13.77 10.92
CA ALA A 287 -21.26 12.73 10.11
C ALA A 287 -19.92 12.25 10.71
N PRO A 288 -19.75 10.94 10.99
CA PRO A 288 -18.53 10.40 11.61
C PRO A 288 -17.23 10.73 10.86
N ILE A 289 -17.31 11.07 9.57
CA ILE A 289 -16.12 11.49 8.79
C ILE A 289 -15.44 12.71 9.37
N PHE A 290 -16.18 13.59 10.04
CA PHE A 290 -15.65 14.79 10.64
C PHE A 290 -14.79 14.54 11.87
N GLU A 291 -14.93 13.38 12.52
CA GLU A 291 -14.07 12.99 13.66
C GLU A 291 -12.61 12.77 13.25
N ILE A 292 -12.37 12.47 11.96
CA ILE A 292 -11.03 12.18 11.43
C ILE A 292 -10.57 13.21 10.40
N ALA A 293 -11.42 14.20 10.06
CA ALA A 293 -11.11 15.20 9.06
C ALA A 293 -10.23 16.31 9.66
N ASP A 294 -9.15 16.69 8.95
CA ASP A 294 -8.34 17.88 9.26
C ASP A 294 -9.10 19.15 8.91
N TYR A 295 -9.92 19.08 7.86
CA TYR A 295 -10.77 20.17 7.39
C TYR A 295 -12.22 19.68 7.23
N ALA A 296 -13.11 20.19 8.07
CA ALA A 296 -14.53 19.86 8.05
C ALA A 296 -15.35 21.02 7.45
N VAL A 297 -16.10 20.72 6.39
CA VAL A 297 -16.97 21.69 5.73
C VAL A 297 -18.41 21.18 5.77
N ILE A 298 -19.25 21.83 6.58
CA ILE A 298 -20.68 21.49 6.68
C ILE A 298 -21.42 22.21 5.57
N GLY A 299 -22.01 21.45 4.64
CA GLY A 299 -22.80 22.00 3.54
C GLY A 299 -23.03 21.02 2.40
N ASP A 300 -23.69 21.52 1.36
CA ASP A 300 -24.01 20.74 0.18
C ASP A 300 -22.82 20.62 -0.76
N VAL A 301 -22.42 19.39 -1.04
CA VAL A 301 -21.36 19.07 -2.00
C VAL A 301 -21.66 19.70 -3.37
N LEU A 302 -22.93 19.68 -3.78
CA LEU A 302 -23.36 20.19 -5.10
C LEU A 302 -23.31 21.74 -5.18
N GLU A 303 -23.27 22.45 -4.06
CA GLU A 303 -23.11 23.89 -4.02
C GLU A 303 -21.66 24.33 -3.79
N ILE A 304 -20.92 23.57 -2.98
CA ILE A 304 -19.57 23.93 -2.54
C ILE A 304 -18.54 23.57 -3.59
N VAL A 305 -18.59 22.34 -4.14
CA VAL A 305 -17.55 21.85 -5.05
C VAL A 305 -17.45 22.66 -6.34
N PRO A 306 -18.55 23.10 -7.00
CA PRO A 306 -18.42 23.97 -8.16
C PRO A 306 -17.69 25.29 -7.88
N LYS A 307 -17.96 25.91 -6.72
CA LYS A 307 -17.27 27.13 -6.33
C LYS A 307 -15.79 26.89 -6.01
N LEU A 308 -15.48 25.72 -5.45
CA LEU A 308 -14.10 25.32 -5.22
C LEU A 308 -13.35 25.13 -6.54
N ILE A 309 -13.97 24.46 -7.53
CA ILE A 309 -13.42 24.28 -8.88
C ILE A 309 -13.15 25.63 -9.53
N GLU A 310 -14.11 26.56 -9.48
CA GLU A 310 -13.96 27.91 -10.02
C GLU A 310 -12.76 28.64 -9.40
N ALA A 311 -12.67 28.64 -8.07
CA ALA A 311 -11.58 29.30 -7.33
C ALA A 311 -10.20 28.66 -7.57
N LEU A 312 -10.14 27.36 -7.86
CA LEU A 312 -8.89 26.66 -8.19
C LEU A 312 -8.47 26.89 -9.65
N SER A 313 -9.43 27.09 -10.56
CA SER A 313 -9.17 27.32 -11.99
C SER A 313 -8.71 28.76 -12.29
N GLU A 314 -8.91 29.70 -11.37
CA GLU A 314 -8.46 31.08 -11.50
C GLU A 314 -6.98 31.30 -11.09
N LYS A 315 -6.30 30.26 -10.61
CA LYS A 315 -4.87 30.29 -10.22
C LYS A 315 -3.98 29.69 -11.28
#